data_1de11471a3ab39f88218f41ec80e972c
#
_entry.id   1de11471a3ab39f88218f41ec80e972c
#
_cell.length_a   1.000
_cell.length_b   1.000
_cell.length_c   1.000
_cell.angle_alpha   90.00
_cell.angle_beta   90.00
_cell.angle_gamma   90.00
#
_symmetry.space_group_name_H-M   'P 1'
#
loop_
_entity.id
_entity.type
_entity.pdbx_description
1 polymer ?
#
loop_
_entity_poly.entity_id
_entity_poly.type
_entity_poly.pdbx_seq_one_letter_code
_entity_poly.pdbx_strand_id
1 'polypeptide(L)'
;MGSTGSIGTQTLEVVRSESERFRISALAAWSSVEVLIAQANEFRPDAVAIGQAELASELKSGIPSNVEVLAGEGAFEELATRAEVAVNGVVGFAGLGVTLAALASGRRLALANKESLIAAGPLVQPLRSTPGAELIPVDSEHSALHQCLRAIEQNSESKHLRQLVLTASGGPFRGRRPEDLEQVTVDDALAHPTWSMGPKITVDSSTLMNKGLEVIEAHELFGVAYEDIEVVVHPESIVHSMAVFTDGTTMAQLSEPDMKLPIAYALSYPDRTSTPFGAIDWSATKTLHFEPPDMGTFKCLGLAYAAGQIGQTAPAWMNGANEAAVDAFLAGNIDCLLYTSPRPRDGLLSRM
;
A
#
# COMPACT_ATOMS: atom_id res chain seq x y z
N MET A 1 2.09 1.61 12.84
CA MET A 1 1.01 2.60 12.90
C MET A 1 -0.17 2.03 12.13
N GLY A 2 -1.42 2.16 12.67
CA GLY A 2 -2.58 1.46 12.13
C GLY A 2 -2.63 -0.04 12.50
N SER A 3 -2.26 -0.39 13.73
CA SER A 3 -2.10 -1.78 14.19
C SER A 3 -3.40 -2.59 14.18
N THR A 4 -4.54 -1.92 14.24
CA THR A 4 -5.88 -2.55 14.25
C THR A 4 -6.47 -2.76 12.84
N GLY A 5 -5.84 -2.20 11.80
CA GLY A 5 -6.22 -2.39 10.40
C GLY A 5 -5.66 -3.70 9.81
N SER A 6 -6.01 -3.98 8.55
CA SER A 6 -5.61 -5.21 7.85
C SER A 6 -4.08 -5.43 7.82
N ILE A 7 -3.31 -4.42 7.46
CA ILE A 7 -1.83 -4.50 7.45
C ILE A 7 -1.29 -4.66 8.87
N GLY A 8 -1.84 -3.89 9.82
CA GLY A 8 -1.40 -3.95 11.22
C GLY A 8 -1.60 -5.32 11.85
N THR A 9 -2.78 -5.93 11.69
CA THR A 9 -3.07 -7.27 12.24
C THR A 9 -2.19 -8.35 11.61
N GLN A 10 -1.98 -8.31 10.29
CA GLN A 10 -1.05 -9.22 9.61
C GLN A 10 0.41 -8.99 10.02
N THR A 11 0.81 -7.74 10.29
CA THR A 11 2.13 -7.43 10.88
C THR A 11 2.31 -8.11 12.24
N LEU A 12 1.29 -8.07 13.09
CA LEU A 12 1.32 -8.74 14.39
C LEU A 12 1.37 -10.28 14.25
N GLU A 13 0.73 -10.86 13.23
CA GLU A 13 0.84 -12.29 12.94
C GLU A 13 2.28 -12.66 12.52
N VAL A 14 2.93 -11.86 11.69
CA VAL A 14 4.34 -12.05 11.31
C VAL A 14 5.23 -11.97 12.55
N VAL A 15 5.07 -10.95 13.39
CA VAL A 15 5.86 -10.82 14.63
C VAL A 15 5.63 -12.00 15.57
N ARG A 16 4.40 -12.48 15.68
CA ARG A 16 4.06 -13.64 16.52
C ARG A 16 4.77 -14.93 16.05
N SER A 17 4.84 -15.14 14.73
CA SER A 17 5.53 -16.30 14.16
C SER A 17 7.05 -16.20 14.19
N GLU A 18 7.61 -15.00 14.28
CA GLU A 18 9.05 -14.72 14.34
C GLU A 18 9.44 -14.03 15.67
N SER A 19 8.81 -14.44 16.79
CA SER A 19 8.90 -13.79 18.10
C SER A 19 10.30 -13.78 18.72
N GLU A 20 11.20 -14.66 18.29
CA GLU A 20 12.61 -14.64 18.67
C GLU A 20 13.40 -13.51 17.99
N ARG A 21 12.90 -13.03 16.84
CA ARG A 21 13.57 -12.02 16.02
C ARG A 21 12.96 -10.64 16.18
N PHE A 22 11.63 -10.55 16.35
CA PHE A 22 10.91 -9.28 16.38
C PHE A 22 10.21 -9.04 17.71
N ARG A 23 10.22 -7.80 18.16
CA ARG A 23 9.47 -7.29 19.31
C ARG A 23 8.67 -6.07 18.90
N ILE A 24 7.44 -5.98 19.36
CA ILE A 24 6.63 -4.77 19.24
C ILE A 24 7.06 -3.77 20.30
N SER A 25 7.61 -2.63 19.88
CA SER A 25 7.96 -1.50 20.76
C SER A 25 6.81 -0.50 20.88
N ALA A 26 6.00 -0.34 19.84
CA ALA A 26 4.88 0.60 19.84
C ALA A 26 3.71 0.11 18.99
N LEU A 27 2.48 0.48 19.39
CA LEU A 27 1.24 0.22 18.67
C LEU A 27 0.43 1.51 18.58
N ALA A 28 -0.25 1.73 17.44
CA ALA A 28 -1.11 2.89 17.28
C ALA A 28 -2.38 2.56 16.50
N ALA A 29 -3.51 3.10 16.94
CA ALA A 29 -4.80 3.02 16.28
C ALA A 29 -5.52 4.37 16.33
N TRP A 30 -6.41 4.66 15.35
CA TRP A 30 -7.14 5.92 15.35
C TRP A 30 -8.22 5.96 16.43
N SER A 31 -9.14 4.98 16.44
CA SER A 31 -10.30 4.93 17.34
C SER A 31 -10.60 3.53 17.92
N SER A 32 -10.01 2.47 17.40
CA SER A 32 -10.31 1.09 17.81
C SER A 32 -9.65 0.75 19.14
N VAL A 33 -10.14 1.37 20.23
CA VAL A 33 -9.53 1.31 21.55
C VAL A 33 -9.53 -0.11 22.13
N GLU A 34 -10.63 -0.85 22.02
CA GLU A 34 -10.75 -2.22 22.54
C GLU A 34 -9.74 -3.18 21.90
N VAL A 35 -9.59 -3.10 20.55
CA VAL A 35 -8.63 -3.92 19.82
C VAL A 35 -7.20 -3.52 20.19
N LEU A 36 -6.92 -2.23 20.34
CA LEU A 36 -5.61 -1.74 20.76
C LEU A 36 -5.25 -2.19 22.18
N ILE A 37 -6.23 -2.20 23.11
CA ILE A 37 -6.08 -2.74 24.48
C ILE A 37 -5.70 -4.23 24.42
N ALA A 38 -6.41 -5.02 23.62
CA ALA A 38 -6.10 -6.45 23.46
C ALA A 38 -4.67 -6.66 22.93
N GLN A 39 -4.29 -5.92 21.88
CA GLN A 39 -2.95 -5.96 21.32
C GLN A 39 -1.86 -5.53 22.32
N ALA A 40 -2.10 -4.47 23.08
CA ALA A 40 -1.15 -3.99 24.10
C ALA A 40 -0.98 -4.99 25.24
N ASN A 41 -2.03 -5.69 25.64
CA ASN A 41 -1.96 -6.73 26.67
C ASN A 41 -1.21 -7.98 26.19
N GLU A 42 -1.33 -8.33 24.89
CA GLU A 42 -0.62 -9.46 24.28
C GLU A 42 0.87 -9.15 24.09
N PHE A 43 1.18 -8.06 23.37
CA PHE A 43 2.54 -7.77 22.90
C PHE A 43 3.39 -6.97 23.88
N ARG A 44 2.78 -6.38 24.91
CA ARG A 44 3.49 -5.59 25.94
C ARG A 44 4.45 -4.55 25.36
N PRO A 45 3.98 -3.64 24.49
CA PRO A 45 4.85 -2.61 23.92
C PRO A 45 5.35 -1.63 24.99
N ASP A 46 6.35 -0.83 24.65
CA ASP A 46 6.83 0.26 25.51
C ASP A 46 5.83 1.42 25.53
N ALA A 47 5.15 1.66 24.37
CA ALA A 47 4.17 2.73 24.24
C ALA A 47 3.02 2.37 23.29
N VAL A 48 1.87 3.01 23.48
CA VAL A 48 0.72 2.96 22.58
C VAL A 48 0.22 4.36 22.24
N ALA A 49 -0.38 4.54 21.07
CA ALA A 49 -1.02 5.80 20.71
C ALA A 49 -2.44 5.61 20.21
N ILE A 50 -3.33 6.54 20.58
CA ILE A 50 -4.71 6.62 20.09
C ILE A 50 -4.92 7.98 19.42
N GLY A 51 -5.45 8.00 18.17
CA GLY A 51 -5.69 9.22 17.43
C GLY A 51 -6.78 10.09 18.06
N GLN A 52 -7.89 9.50 18.48
CA GLN A 52 -8.96 10.19 19.21
C GLN A 52 -8.56 10.37 20.68
N ALA A 53 -8.18 11.60 21.04
CA ALA A 53 -7.63 11.92 22.37
C ALA A 53 -8.61 11.63 23.51
N GLU A 54 -9.90 11.72 23.29
CA GLU A 54 -10.96 11.39 24.24
C GLU A 54 -10.95 9.93 24.69
N LEU A 55 -10.40 9.02 23.88
CA LEU A 55 -10.28 7.59 24.22
C LEU A 55 -9.02 7.26 25.07
N ALA A 56 -8.15 8.22 25.32
CA ALA A 56 -6.89 8.01 26.03
C ALA A 56 -7.10 7.46 27.46
N SER A 57 -8.12 7.91 28.16
CA SER A 57 -8.43 7.47 29.54
C SER A 57 -8.88 6.01 29.56
N GLU A 58 -9.72 5.62 28.60
CA GLU A 58 -10.19 4.24 28.44
C GLU A 58 -9.02 3.32 28.10
N LEU A 59 -8.22 3.68 27.10
CA LEU A 59 -7.00 2.96 26.71
C LEU A 59 -6.08 2.75 27.92
N LYS A 60 -5.79 3.80 28.69
CA LYS A 60 -4.92 3.74 29.86
C LYS A 60 -5.42 2.80 30.94
N SER A 61 -6.74 2.73 31.13
CA SER A 61 -7.35 1.86 32.16
C SER A 61 -7.32 0.37 31.75
N GLY A 62 -7.24 0.05 30.45
CA GLY A 62 -7.29 -1.32 29.92
C GLY A 62 -5.93 -1.98 29.68
N ILE A 63 -4.81 -1.24 29.81
CA ILE A 63 -3.46 -1.72 29.50
C ILE A 63 -2.55 -1.76 30.73
N PRO A 64 -1.40 -2.46 30.68
CA PRO A 64 -0.44 -2.48 31.79
C PRO A 64 0.06 -1.07 32.14
N SER A 65 0.20 -0.80 33.45
CA SER A 65 0.55 0.53 33.98
C SER A 65 1.94 1.04 33.55
N ASN A 66 2.81 0.15 33.11
CA ASN A 66 4.16 0.47 32.60
C ASN A 66 4.19 0.84 31.11
N VAL A 67 3.07 0.71 30.39
CA VAL A 67 2.96 1.10 28.98
C VAL A 67 2.59 2.59 28.90
N GLU A 68 3.41 3.36 28.19
CA GLU A 68 3.15 4.78 27.95
C GLU A 68 1.95 4.96 27.01
N VAL A 69 1.10 5.96 27.26
CA VAL A 69 -0.03 6.31 26.41
C VAL A 69 0.18 7.69 25.82
N LEU A 70 0.21 7.77 24.49
CA LEU A 70 0.16 9.00 23.71
C LEU A 70 -1.23 9.13 23.09
N ALA A 71 -1.69 10.37 22.86
CA ALA A 71 -3.02 10.58 22.28
C ALA A 71 -3.08 11.89 21.48
N GLY A 72 -3.94 11.90 20.46
CA GLY A 72 -4.21 13.06 19.63
C GLY A 72 -3.13 13.34 18.59
N GLU A 73 -3.07 14.60 18.16
CA GLU A 73 -2.19 15.08 17.09
C GLU A 73 -0.71 14.85 17.43
N GLY A 74 0.07 14.39 16.46
CA GLY A 74 1.51 14.13 16.62
C GLY A 74 1.88 12.81 17.30
N ALA A 75 0.92 12.10 17.91
CA ALA A 75 1.19 10.89 18.68
C ALA A 75 1.73 9.74 17.81
N PHE A 76 1.26 9.62 16.57
CA PHE A 76 1.71 8.57 15.65
C PHE A 76 3.09 8.87 15.09
N GLU A 77 3.34 10.12 14.75
CA GLU A 77 4.62 10.65 14.29
C GLU A 77 5.70 10.43 15.35
N GLU A 78 5.40 10.74 16.60
CA GLU A 78 6.31 10.53 17.71
C GLU A 78 6.67 9.04 17.87
N LEU A 79 5.67 8.15 17.88
CA LEU A 79 5.93 6.70 17.98
C LEU A 79 6.74 6.16 16.80
N ALA A 80 6.55 6.70 15.59
CA ALA A 80 7.29 6.28 14.40
C ALA A 80 8.80 6.51 14.53
N THR A 81 9.24 7.43 15.38
CA THR A 81 10.67 7.72 15.61
C THR A 81 11.33 6.80 16.63
N ARG A 82 10.55 6.03 17.40
CA ARG A 82 11.05 5.26 18.55
C ARG A 82 11.54 3.85 18.22
N ALA A 83 11.04 3.24 17.13
CA ALA A 83 11.40 1.89 16.74
C ALA A 83 12.54 1.86 15.70
N GLU A 84 13.20 0.72 15.53
CA GLU A 84 14.14 0.50 14.42
C GLU A 84 13.41 0.46 13.08
N VAL A 85 12.24 -0.18 13.06
CA VAL A 85 11.37 -0.29 11.88
C VAL A 85 9.99 0.27 12.22
N ALA A 86 9.56 1.31 11.51
CA ALA A 86 8.22 1.85 11.58
C ALA A 86 7.36 1.25 10.44
N VAL A 87 6.33 0.49 10.79
CA VAL A 87 5.33 0.01 9.81
C VAL A 87 4.24 1.07 9.68
N ASN A 88 4.10 1.66 8.50
CA ASN A 88 3.03 2.62 8.22
C ASN A 88 1.88 1.95 7.46
N GLY A 89 0.87 1.49 8.18
CA GLY A 89 -0.39 0.93 7.69
C GLY A 89 -1.58 1.87 7.91
N VAL A 90 -1.34 3.17 8.10
CA VAL A 90 -2.40 4.19 8.18
C VAL A 90 -2.98 4.37 6.78
N VAL A 91 -4.31 4.49 6.68
CA VAL A 91 -5.01 4.62 5.40
C VAL A 91 -5.06 6.09 4.95
N GLY A 92 -4.88 6.32 3.66
CA GLY A 92 -5.06 7.63 3.04
C GLY A 92 -3.98 8.65 3.41
N PHE A 93 -4.25 9.93 3.14
CA PHE A 93 -3.32 11.04 3.38
C PHE A 93 -2.86 11.18 4.85
N ALA A 94 -3.66 10.68 5.80
CA ALA A 94 -3.32 10.71 7.23
C ALA A 94 -2.01 9.98 7.58
N GLY A 95 -1.54 9.06 6.72
CA GLY A 95 -0.26 8.36 6.90
C GLY A 95 0.99 9.20 6.60
N LEU A 96 0.86 10.37 5.97
CA LEU A 96 2.01 11.16 5.53
C LEU A 96 2.91 11.60 6.68
N GLY A 97 2.34 12.08 7.79
CA GLY A 97 3.10 12.51 8.97
C GLY A 97 4.01 11.39 9.50
N VAL A 98 3.50 10.17 9.58
CA VAL A 98 4.26 8.96 9.99
C VAL A 98 5.43 8.70 9.03
N THR A 99 5.19 8.78 7.72
CA THR A 99 6.22 8.59 6.69
C THR A 99 7.36 9.60 6.85
N LEU A 100 7.02 10.89 6.97
CA LEU A 100 8.00 11.96 7.12
C LEU A 100 8.79 11.82 8.44
N ALA A 101 8.12 11.56 9.57
CA ALA A 101 8.74 11.42 10.88
C ALA A 101 9.71 10.24 10.94
N ALA A 102 9.33 9.07 10.43
CA ALA A 102 10.18 7.89 10.39
C ALA A 102 11.47 8.15 9.59
N LEU A 103 11.34 8.65 8.35
CA LEU A 103 12.50 8.90 7.48
C LEU A 103 13.39 10.05 8.01
N ALA A 104 12.79 11.14 8.48
CA ALA A 104 13.54 12.27 9.06
C ALA A 104 14.35 11.87 10.30
N SER A 105 13.90 10.86 11.05
CA SER A 105 14.64 10.32 12.21
C SER A 105 15.60 9.19 11.88
N GLY A 106 15.85 8.91 10.61
CA GLY A 106 16.79 7.88 10.17
C GLY A 106 16.31 6.45 10.49
N ARG A 107 15.00 6.21 10.48
CA ARG A 107 14.42 4.89 10.74
C ARG A 107 14.13 4.15 9.45
N ARG A 108 14.12 2.82 9.51
CA ARG A 108 13.54 2.03 8.44
C ARG A 108 12.03 2.22 8.45
N LEU A 109 11.48 2.55 7.30
CA LEU A 109 10.06 2.66 7.06
C LEU A 109 9.58 1.48 6.21
N ALA A 110 8.78 0.58 6.79
CA ALA A 110 8.01 -0.42 6.07
C ALA A 110 6.71 0.25 5.61
N LEU A 111 6.68 0.70 4.34
CA LEU A 111 5.62 1.56 3.81
C LEU A 111 4.50 0.74 3.14
N ALA A 112 3.34 0.69 3.78
CA ALA A 112 2.10 0.21 3.19
C ALA A 112 1.15 1.34 2.76
N ASN A 113 1.39 2.57 3.25
CA ASN A 113 0.64 3.77 2.91
C ASN A 113 1.20 4.40 1.63
N LYS A 114 0.67 3.98 0.48
CA LYS A 114 1.10 4.50 -0.84
C LYS A 114 0.75 5.98 -1.03
N GLU A 115 -0.33 6.45 -0.41
CA GLU A 115 -0.82 7.81 -0.53
C GLU A 115 0.21 8.86 -0.09
N SER A 116 1.10 8.51 0.83
CA SER A 116 2.22 9.39 1.23
C SER A 116 3.14 9.74 0.06
N LEU A 117 3.49 8.76 -0.78
CA LEU A 117 4.34 8.99 -1.96
C LEU A 117 3.57 9.70 -3.07
N ILE A 118 2.31 9.31 -3.29
CA ILE A 118 1.47 9.90 -4.34
C ILE A 118 1.19 11.38 -4.06
N ALA A 119 0.82 11.71 -2.82
CA ALA A 119 0.45 13.06 -2.44
C ALA A 119 1.66 13.97 -2.17
N ALA A 120 2.78 13.40 -1.72
CA ALA A 120 3.91 14.18 -1.22
C ALA A 120 5.29 13.59 -1.59
N GLY A 121 5.41 12.87 -2.70
CA GLY A 121 6.67 12.31 -3.18
C GLY A 121 7.83 13.30 -3.13
N PRO A 122 7.72 14.53 -3.67
CA PRO A 122 8.77 15.54 -3.60
C PRO A 122 9.22 15.93 -2.18
N LEU A 123 8.36 15.76 -1.17
CA LEU A 123 8.73 16.00 0.25
C LEU A 123 9.37 14.77 0.89
N VAL A 124 8.99 13.56 0.44
CA VAL A 124 9.53 12.29 0.96
C VAL A 124 10.92 12.00 0.39
N GLN A 125 11.14 12.26 -0.91
CA GLN A 125 12.39 11.93 -1.59
C GLN A 125 13.67 12.46 -0.89
N PRO A 126 13.75 13.73 -0.45
CA PRO A 126 14.95 14.23 0.24
C PRO A 126 15.24 13.50 1.55
N LEU A 127 14.19 13.05 2.27
CA LEU A 127 14.32 12.36 3.55
C LEU A 127 14.89 10.95 3.43
N ARG A 128 14.80 10.32 2.24
CA ARG A 128 15.45 9.03 1.98
C ARG A 128 16.97 9.09 2.07
N SER A 129 17.56 10.30 1.98
CA SER A 129 18.99 10.52 2.16
C SER A 129 19.39 10.78 3.62
N THR A 130 18.46 10.79 4.56
CA THR A 130 18.75 10.90 5.99
C THR A 130 19.61 9.71 6.43
N PRO A 131 20.73 9.91 7.15
CA PRO A 131 21.56 8.80 7.61
C PRO A 131 20.75 7.76 8.42
N GLY A 132 20.78 6.51 7.99
CA GLY A 132 20.04 5.41 8.60
C GLY A 132 18.61 5.24 8.08
N ALA A 133 18.06 6.18 7.30
CA ALA A 133 16.76 6.03 6.71
C ALA A 133 16.76 4.98 5.60
N GLU A 134 15.80 4.07 5.66
CA GLU A 134 15.53 3.07 4.62
C GLU A 134 14.03 3.05 4.35
N LEU A 135 13.61 3.08 3.10
CA LEU A 135 12.21 2.92 2.70
C LEU A 135 12.04 1.59 2.00
N ILE A 136 11.30 0.67 2.63
CA ILE A 136 11.03 -0.67 2.09
C ILE A 136 9.52 -0.78 1.82
N PRO A 137 9.10 -1.03 0.57
CA PRO A 137 7.69 -1.12 0.24
C PRO A 137 7.06 -2.40 0.79
N VAL A 138 5.83 -2.26 1.30
CA VAL A 138 4.96 -3.36 1.78
C VAL A 138 3.88 -3.68 0.76
N ASP A 139 3.47 -2.73 -0.09
CA ASP A 139 2.59 -3.04 -1.21
C ASP A 139 3.17 -4.20 -2.03
N SER A 140 2.34 -5.21 -2.37
CA SER A 140 2.83 -6.49 -2.89
C SER A 140 3.60 -6.34 -4.20
N GLU A 141 3.13 -5.50 -5.09
CA GLU A 141 3.73 -5.23 -6.39
C GLU A 141 5.08 -4.51 -6.25
N HIS A 142 5.13 -3.52 -5.37
CA HIS A 142 6.36 -2.75 -5.12
C HIS A 142 7.40 -3.55 -4.32
N SER A 143 6.94 -4.37 -3.38
CA SER A 143 7.80 -5.33 -2.69
C SER A 143 8.41 -6.32 -3.69
N ALA A 144 7.61 -6.79 -4.66
CA ALA A 144 8.08 -7.67 -5.73
C ALA A 144 9.16 -6.99 -6.59
N LEU A 145 8.90 -5.76 -7.04
CA LEU A 145 9.87 -4.98 -7.82
C LEU A 145 11.15 -4.73 -7.02
N HIS A 146 11.03 -4.34 -5.75
CA HIS A 146 12.19 -4.13 -4.88
C HIS A 146 13.03 -5.41 -4.75
N GLN A 147 12.41 -6.58 -4.65
CA GLN A 147 13.11 -7.86 -4.61
C GLN A 147 13.79 -8.21 -5.94
N CYS A 148 13.14 -7.97 -7.08
CA CYS A 148 13.72 -8.17 -8.41
C CYS A 148 14.92 -7.25 -8.64
N LEU A 149 14.80 -5.96 -8.34
CA LEU A 149 15.86 -4.97 -8.52
C LEU A 149 17.05 -5.23 -7.60
N ARG A 150 16.79 -5.57 -6.34
CA ARG A 150 17.83 -5.92 -5.37
C ARG A 150 18.70 -7.10 -5.83
N ALA A 151 18.14 -8.08 -6.52
CA ALA A 151 18.90 -9.22 -7.03
C ALA A 151 20.01 -8.82 -8.01
N ILE A 152 19.94 -7.59 -8.55
CA ILE A 152 20.80 -7.06 -9.60
C ILE A 152 21.77 -6.00 -9.08
N GLU A 153 21.43 -5.29 -7.99
CA GLU A 153 22.19 -4.12 -7.49
C GLU A 153 23.64 -4.39 -7.12
N GLN A 154 24.03 -5.65 -6.90
CA GLN A 154 25.40 -5.99 -6.50
C GLN A 154 26.47 -5.70 -7.57
N ASN A 155 26.07 -5.37 -8.83
CA ASN A 155 27.02 -5.22 -9.95
C ASN A 155 26.79 -4.00 -10.86
N SER A 156 26.24 -2.88 -10.39
CA SER A 156 25.98 -1.66 -11.21
C SER A 156 24.99 -1.84 -12.39
N GLU A 157 24.11 -2.82 -12.35
CA GLU A 157 23.25 -3.21 -13.48
C GLU A 157 21.88 -2.52 -13.52
N SER A 158 21.58 -1.58 -12.61
CA SER A 158 20.40 -0.70 -12.75
C SER A 158 20.36 0.06 -14.09
N LYS A 159 21.52 0.21 -14.74
CA LYS A 159 21.66 0.78 -16.10
C LYS A 159 20.99 -0.06 -17.19
N HIS A 160 20.68 -1.31 -16.93
CA HIS A 160 20.07 -2.24 -17.87
C HIS A 160 18.58 -2.47 -17.65
N LEU A 161 17.98 -1.83 -16.62
CA LEU A 161 16.54 -1.83 -16.45
C LEU A 161 15.90 -1.06 -17.60
N ARG A 162 15.01 -1.73 -18.32
CA ARG A 162 14.26 -1.15 -19.43
C ARG A 162 12.87 -0.73 -19.02
N GLN A 163 12.19 -1.56 -18.20
CA GLN A 163 10.77 -1.39 -17.92
C GLN A 163 10.39 -2.09 -16.63
N LEU A 164 9.42 -1.51 -15.90
CA LEU A 164 8.70 -2.16 -14.82
C LEU A 164 7.32 -2.60 -15.31
N VAL A 165 6.89 -3.80 -14.92
CA VAL A 165 5.56 -4.31 -15.24
C VAL A 165 4.84 -4.64 -13.93
N LEU A 166 3.81 -3.84 -13.62
CA LEU A 166 2.92 -4.05 -12.49
C LEU A 166 1.80 -5.00 -12.88
N THR A 167 1.55 -6.01 -12.08
CA THR A 167 0.39 -6.89 -12.29
C THR A 167 -0.83 -6.36 -11.53
N ALA A 168 -2.02 -6.61 -12.06
CA ALA A 168 -3.30 -6.29 -11.44
C ALA A 168 -4.19 -7.53 -11.42
N SER A 169 -4.96 -7.74 -10.35
CA SER A 169 -5.99 -8.81 -10.35
C SER A 169 -7.10 -8.56 -11.37
N GLY A 170 -7.29 -7.29 -11.78
CA GLY A 170 -8.40 -6.83 -12.62
C GLY A 170 -9.65 -6.46 -11.82
N GLY A 171 -9.69 -6.74 -10.52
CA GLY A 171 -10.81 -6.41 -9.64
C GLY A 171 -12.08 -7.22 -9.90
N PRO A 172 -13.18 -6.94 -9.17
CA PRO A 172 -14.44 -7.68 -9.28
C PRO A 172 -15.21 -7.43 -10.59
N PHE A 173 -14.86 -6.36 -11.32
CA PHE A 173 -15.58 -5.99 -12.55
C PHE A 173 -14.83 -6.33 -13.83
N ARG A 174 -13.73 -7.08 -13.73
CA ARG A 174 -12.97 -7.53 -14.91
C ARG A 174 -13.89 -8.21 -15.94
N GLY A 175 -13.80 -7.77 -17.22
CA GLY A 175 -14.59 -8.30 -18.33
C GLY A 175 -16.04 -7.77 -18.40
N ARG A 176 -16.47 -6.89 -17.49
CA ARG A 176 -17.75 -6.20 -17.59
C ARG A 176 -17.64 -5.00 -18.55
N ARG A 177 -18.72 -4.72 -19.25
CA ARG A 177 -18.83 -3.55 -20.12
C ARG A 177 -19.32 -2.33 -19.33
N PRO A 178 -19.12 -1.10 -19.81
CA PRO A 178 -19.61 0.11 -19.13
C PRO A 178 -21.12 0.05 -18.78
N GLU A 179 -21.94 -0.51 -19.67
CA GLU A 179 -23.39 -0.64 -19.44
C GLU A 179 -23.71 -1.57 -18.26
N ASP A 180 -22.87 -2.56 -18.02
CA ASP A 180 -23.06 -3.52 -16.92
C ASP A 180 -22.65 -2.91 -15.56
N LEU A 181 -21.99 -1.75 -15.55
CA LEU A 181 -21.56 -1.03 -14.34
C LEU A 181 -22.58 -0.01 -13.82
N GLU A 182 -23.64 0.27 -14.59
CA GLU A 182 -24.68 1.25 -14.21
C GLU A 182 -25.43 0.88 -12.93
N GLN A 183 -25.55 -0.41 -12.64
CA GLN A 183 -26.36 -0.91 -11.52
C GLN A 183 -25.55 -1.61 -10.44
N VAL A 184 -24.19 -1.53 -10.48
CA VAL A 184 -23.36 -2.14 -9.47
C VAL A 184 -23.50 -1.44 -8.13
N THR A 185 -23.60 -2.24 -7.09
CA THR A 185 -23.74 -1.77 -5.71
C THR A 185 -22.40 -1.67 -5.01
N VAL A 186 -22.40 -1.09 -3.80
CA VAL A 186 -21.23 -1.09 -2.92
C VAL A 186 -20.78 -2.53 -2.61
N ASP A 187 -21.73 -3.43 -2.35
CA ASP A 187 -21.43 -4.83 -2.05
C ASP A 187 -20.75 -5.53 -3.23
N ASP A 188 -21.18 -5.26 -4.46
CA ASP A 188 -20.52 -5.78 -5.67
C ASP A 188 -19.08 -5.30 -5.80
N ALA A 189 -18.83 -4.02 -5.50
CA ALA A 189 -17.50 -3.42 -5.54
C ALA A 189 -16.58 -3.97 -4.44
N LEU A 190 -17.14 -4.34 -3.29
CA LEU A 190 -16.40 -4.91 -2.17
C LEU A 190 -16.15 -6.42 -2.30
N ALA A 191 -16.79 -7.11 -3.27
CA ALA A 191 -16.63 -8.54 -3.51
C ALA A 191 -15.38 -8.86 -4.34
N HIS A 192 -14.18 -8.56 -3.80
CA HIS A 192 -12.94 -8.84 -4.52
C HIS A 192 -12.67 -10.35 -4.64
N PRO A 193 -12.35 -10.87 -5.85
CA PRO A 193 -12.27 -12.32 -6.09
C PRO A 193 -11.09 -13.03 -5.41
N THR A 194 -10.00 -12.31 -5.12
CA THR A 194 -8.73 -12.90 -4.65
C THR A 194 -8.29 -12.37 -3.30
N TRP A 195 -8.44 -11.06 -3.05
CA TRP A 195 -7.89 -10.39 -1.88
C TRP A 195 -8.97 -10.00 -0.86
N SER A 196 -8.67 -10.21 0.43
CA SER A 196 -9.47 -9.66 1.54
C SER A 196 -8.79 -8.37 2.04
N MET A 197 -9.36 -7.24 1.68
CA MET A 197 -8.76 -5.91 1.90
C MET A 197 -9.74 -4.97 2.59
N GLY A 198 -9.25 -3.81 3.03
CA GLY A 198 -10.10 -2.72 3.52
C GLY A 198 -11.01 -2.14 2.42
N PRO A 199 -12.14 -1.50 2.80
CA PRO A 199 -13.14 -1.04 1.83
C PRO A 199 -12.57 -0.07 0.79
N LYS A 200 -11.76 0.92 1.18
CA LYS A 200 -11.17 1.89 0.24
C LYS A 200 -10.38 1.22 -0.87
N ILE A 201 -9.39 0.39 -0.53
CA ILE A 201 -8.52 -0.25 -1.52
C ILE A 201 -9.28 -1.27 -2.37
N THR A 202 -10.35 -1.86 -1.85
CA THR A 202 -11.21 -2.78 -2.62
C THR A 202 -11.99 -2.03 -3.69
N VAL A 203 -12.54 -0.86 -3.38
CA VAL A 203 -13.18 0.03 -4.36
C VAL A 203 -12.15 0.53 -5.38
N ASP A 204 -10.96 0.95 -4.94
CA ASP A 204 -9.88 1.36 -5.85
C ASP A 204 -9.46 0.23 -6.80
N SER A 205 -9.47 -1.03 -6.33
CA SER A 205 -9.22 -2.21 -7.18
C SER A 205 -10.31 -2.40 -8.24
N SER A 206 -11.57 -2.19 -7.87
CA SER A 206 -12.73 -2.36 -8.75
C SER A 206 -12.72 -1.41 -9.96
N THR A 207 -12.01 -0.29 -9.86
CA THR A 207 -11.94 0.78 -10.87
C THR A 207 -10.59 0.86 -11.59
N LEU A 208 -9.64 0.00 -11.24
CA LEU A 208 -8.22 0.10 -11.58
C LEU A 208 -7.53 1.39 -11.04
N MET A 209 -8.17 2.16 -10.15
CA MET A 209 -7.52 3.27 -9.48
C MET A 209 -6.37 2.80 -8.59
N ASN A 210 -6.55 1.68 -7.86
CA ASN A 210 -5.45 1.11 -7.06
C ASN A 210 -4.19 0.94 -7.91
N LYS A 211 -4.34 0.36 -9.12
CA LYS A 211 -3.21 0.19 -10.03
C LYS A 211 -2.67 1.51 -10.57
N GLY A 212 -3.56 2.50 -10.77
CA GLY A 212 -3.14 3.87 -11.10
C GLY A 212 -2.31 4.53 -10.01
N LEU A 213 -2.72 4.39 -8.75
CA LEU A 213 -1.94 4.88 -7.59
C LEU A 213 -0.59 4.17 -7.52
N GLU A 214 -0.54 2.89 -7.77
CA GLU A 214 0.68 2.09 -7.78
C GLU A 214 1.65 2.46 -8.90
N VAL A 215 1.19 2.89 -10.07
CA VAL A 215 2.05 3.44 -11.14
C VAL A 215 2.81 4.67 -10.64
N ILE A 216 2.12 5.57 -9.93
CA ILE A 216 2.76 6.77 -9.36
C ILE A 216 3.73 6.37 -8.24
N GLU A 217 3.33 5.43 -7.37
CA GLU A 217 4.19 4.92 -6.32
C GLU A 217 5.46 4.25 -6.88
N ALA A 218 5.36 3.47 -7.98
CA ALA A 218 6.51 2.86 -8.64
C ALA A 218 7.48 3.91 -9.19
N HIS A 219 6.96 4.97 -9.81
CA HIS A 219 7.77 6.11 -10.25
C HIS A 219 8.55 6.73 -9.08
N GLU A 220 7.85 7.03 -7.98
CA GLU A 220 8.45 7.65 -6.80
C GLU A 220 9.45 6.74 -6.08
N LEU A 221 9.18 5.44 -6.01
CA LEU A 221 10.07 4.49 -5.35
C LEU A 221 11.34 4.20 -6.13
N PHE A 222 11.23 3.98 -7.43
CA PHE A 222 12.29 3.43 -8.27
C PHE A 222 12.88 4.43 -9.26
N GLY A 223 12.31 5.62 -9.40
CA GLY A 223 12.80 6.67 -10.32
C GLY A 223 12.66 6.31 -11.79
N VAL A 224 11.76 5.37 -12.14
CA VAL A 224 11.49 4.95 -13.51
C VAL A 224 10.46 5.88 -14.15
N ALA A 225 10.67 6.28 -15.40
CA ALA A 225 9.74 7.17 -16.10
C ALA A 225 8.37 6.49 -16.34
N TYR A 226 7.30 7.28 -16.40
CA TYR A 226 5.94 6.72 -16.55
C TYR A 226 5.75 5.90 -17.83
N GLU A 227 6.42 6.25 -18.91
CA GLU A 227 6.43 5.52 -20.17
C GLU A 227 7.11 4.14 -20.09
N ASP A 228 7.95 3.94 -19.07
CA ASP A 228 8.64 2.68 -18.80
C ASP A 228 7.99 1.89 -17.65
N ILE A 229 6.79 2.27 -17.22
CA ILE A 229 5.97 1.52 -16.25
C ILE A 229 4.73 1.02 -16.99
N GLU A 230 4.60 -0.28 -17.13
CA GLU A 230 3.48 -0.95 -17.79
C GLU A 230 2.58 -1.65 -16.77
N VAL A 231 1.32 -1.83 -17.12
CA VAL A 231 0.35 -2.58 -16.32
C VAL A 231 -0.18 -3.75 -17.15
N VAL A 232 -0.23 -4.93 -16.54
CA VAL A 232 -0.90 -6.11 -17.08
C VAL A 232 -1.88 -6.66 -16.06
N VAL A 233 -3.00 -7.20 -16.51
CA VAL A 233 -3.95 -7.91 -15.66
C VAL A 233 -3.53 -9.37 -15.56
N HIS A 234 -3.37 -9.85 -14.32
CA HIS A 234 -3.02 -11.21 -13.95
C HIS A 234 -3.98 -11.71 -12.85
N PRO A 235 -5.09 -12.35 -13.24
CA PRO A 235 -6.18 -12.68 -12.30
C PRO A 235 -5.79 -13.58 -11.15
N GLU A 236 -4.84 -14.48 -11.37
CA GLU A 236 -4.38 -15.43 -10.35
C GLU A 236 -3.59 -14.75 -9.22
N SER A 237 -3.05 -13.53 -9.47
CA SER A 237 -2.24 -12.77 -8.52
C SER A 237 -1.05 -13.57 -7.92
N ILE A 238 -0.49 -14.52 -8.68
CA ILE A 238 0.69 -15.30 -8.31
C ILE A 238 1.98 -14.54 -8.66
N VAL A 239 2.03 -13.93 -9.84
CA VAL A 239 3.11 -13.01 -10.22
C VAL A 239 2.73 -11.64 -9.74
N HIS A 240 3.52 -11.09 -8.80
CA HIS A 240 3.18 -9.79 -8.18
C HIS A 240 3.72 -8.61 -8.98
N SER A 241 4.87 -8.72 -9.62
CA SER A 241 5.40 -7.74 -10.59
C SER A 241 6.63 -8.30 -11.29
N MET A 242 7.08 -7.59 -12.35
CA MET A 242 8.21 -7.99 -13.17
C MET A 242 9.11 -6.80 -13.51
N ALA A 243 10.41 -7.05 -13.60
CA ALA A 243 11.41 -6.12 -14.13
C ALA A 243 11.92 -6.65 -15.47
N VAL A 244 11.87 -5.84 -16.51
CA VAL A 244 12.32 -6.18 -17.88
C VAL A 244 13.63 -5.45 -18.17
N PHE A 245 14.60 -6.16 -18.71
CA PHE A 245 15.93 -5.65 -18.99
C PHE A 245 16.17 -5.41 -20.49
N THR A 246 17.23 -4.65 -20.80
CA THR A 246 17.58 -4.26 -22.17
C THR A 246 17.91 -5.44 -23.08
N ASP A 247 18.33 -6.58 -22.51
CA ASP A 247 18.58 -7.83 -23.25
C ASP A 247 17.32 -8.66 -23.52
N GLY A 248 16.14 -8.17 -23.03
CA GLY A 248 14.85 -8.86 -23.13
C GLY A 248 14.56 -9.83 -21.98
N THR A 249 15.48 -10.03 -21.06
CA THR A 249 15.24 -10.85 -19.86
C THR A 249 14.15 -10.21 -18.99
N THR A 250 13.22 -11.00 -18.49
CA THR A 250 12.20 -10.59 -17.51
C THR A 250 12.41 -11.34 -16.21
N MET A 251 12.57 -10.62 -15.10
CA MET A 251 12.60 -11.18 -13.76
C MET A 251 11.28 -10.91 -13.06
N ALA A 252 10.73 -11.91 -12.39
CA ALA A 252 9.46 -11.82 -11.70
C ALA A 252 9.57 -12.36 -10.26
N GLN A 253 8.84 -11.76 -9.33
CA GLN A 253 8.62 -12.32 -8.01
C GLN A 253 7.26 -13.02 -7.99
N LEU A 254 7.25 -14.26 -7.51
CA LEU A 254 6.06 -15.10 -7.42
C LEU A 254 5.83 -15.54 -5.97
N SER A 255 4.56 -15.49 -5.55
CA SER A 255 4.09 -16.11 -4.30
C SER A 255 2.57 -16.29 -4.35
N GLU A 256 1.99 -17.08 -3.45
CA GLU A 256 0.54 -17.00 -3.21
C GLU A 256 0.19 -15.60 -2.68
N PRO A 257 -1.06 -15.10 -2.93
CA PRO A 257 -1.48 -13.76 -2.53
C PRO A 257 -1.65 -13.65 -1.01
N ASP A 258 -0.55 -13.36 -0.30
CA ASP A 258 -0.51 -13.21 1.15
C ASP A 258 0.36 -11.98 1.53
N MET A 259 -0.28 -10.94 2.10
CA MET A 259 0.42 -9.72 2.53
C MET A 259 1.45 -9.96 3.64
N LYS A 260 1.41 -11.08 4.33
CA LYS A 260 2.42 -11.42 5.34
C LYS A 260 3.82 -11.59 4.72
N LEU A 261 3.90 -12.02 3.45
CA LEU A 261 5.20 -12.12 2.76
C LEU A 261 5.89 -10.75 2.59
N PRO A 262 5.28 -9.74 1.94
CA PRO A 262 5.91 -8.42 1.80
C PRO A 262 6.10 -7.71 3.14
N ILE A 263 5.22 -7.90 4.12
CA ILE A 263 5.42 -7.41 5.50
C ILE A 263 6.66 -8.05 6.12
N ALA A 264 6.76 -9.37 6.08
CA ALA A 264 7.90 -10.10 6.62
C ALA A 264 9.21 -9.69 5.94
N TYR A 265 9.18 -9.50 4.62
CA TYR A 265 10.32 -9.00 3.86
C TYR A 265 10.76 -7.60 4.32
N ALA A 266 9.81 -6.66 4.47
CA ALA A 266 10.13 -5.29 4.90
C ALA A 266 10.68 -5.23 6.35
N LEU A 267 10.16 -6.06 7.23
CA LEU A 267 10.64 -6.17 8.62
C LEU A 267 12.03 -6.79 8.71
N SER A 268 12.30 -7.83 7.91
CA SER A 268 13.56 -8.61 7.99
C SER A 268 14.67 -8.07 7.12
N TYR A 269 14.39 -7.18 6.18
CA TYR A 269 15.39 -6.65 5.24
C TYR A 269 16.71 -6.25 5.95
N PRO A 270 17.90 -6.56 5.41
CA PRO A 270 18.17 -7.22 4.13
C PRO A 270 18.03 -8.76 4.14
N ASP A 271 17.74 -9.38 5.24
CA ASP A 271 17.57 -10.83 5.37
C ASP A 271 16.16 -11.29 4.93
N ARG A 272 15.88 -12.57 5.12
CA ARG A 272 14.56 -13.17 4.98
C ARG A 272 14.14 -13.82 6.29
N THR A 273 12.82 -13.94 6.53
CA THR A 273 12.27 -14.72 7.65
C THR A 273 12.43 -16.22 7.43
N SER A 274 12.36 -16.98 8.50
CA SER A 274 12.34 -18.46 8.43
C SER A 274 10.95 -19.00 8.13
N THR A 275 9.91 -18.27 8.47
CA THR A 275 8.52 -18.66 8.23
C THR A 275 8.13 -18.45 6.77
N PRO A 276 7.65 -19.50 6.07
CA PRO A 276 7.32 -19.43 4.65
C PRO A 276 5.91 -18.87 4.42
N PHE A 277 5.74 -17.55 4.46
CA PHE A 277 4.49 -16.91 4.07
C PHE A 277 4.32 -16.92 2.54
N GLY A 278 3.10 -17.19 2.06
CA GLY A 278 2.77 -17.18 0.63
C GLY A 278 3.56 -18.20 -0.21
N ALA A 279 3.95 -19.32 0.36
CA ALA A 279 4.67 -20.38 -0.36
C ALA A 279 3.77 -21.04 -1.42
N ILE A 280 4.30 -21.15 -2.66
CA ILE A 280 3.59 -21.79 -3.76
C ILE A 280 3.75 -23.29 -3.65
N ASP A 281 2.64 -24.02 -3.79
CA ASP A 281 2.67 -25.47 -3.98
C ASP A 281 2.99 -25.80 -5.45
N TRP A 282 4.22 -26.23 -5.70
CA TRP A 282 4.69 -26.62 -7.02
C TRP A 282 4.34 -28.06 -7.41
N SER A 283 3.69 -28.83 -6.54
CA SER A 283 3.24 -30.19 -6.88
C SER A 283 1.98 -30.20 -7.75
N ALA A 284 1.22 -29.10 -7.78
CA ALA A 284 0.03 -28.93 -8.57
C ALA A 284 0.32 -28.15 -9.87
N THR A 285 -0.37 -28.51 -10.96
CA THR A 285 -0.33 -27.75 -12.22
C THR A 285 -0.91 -26.35 -11.99
N LYS A 286 -0.17 -25.33 -12.39
CA LYS A 286 -0.62 -23.94 -12.36
C LYS A 286 -0.64 -23.35 -13.78
N THR A 287 -1.66 -22.52 -14.06
CA THR A 287 -1.75 -21.73 -15.28
C THR A 287 -1.75 -20.26 -14.88
N LEU A 288 -0.97 -19.46 -15.57
CA LEU A 288 -0.84 -18.04 -15.32
C LEU A 288 -1.30 -17.30 -16.59
N HIS A 289 -2.27 -16.40 -16.43
CA HIS A 289 -2.82 -15.61 -17.53
C HIS A 289 -2.37 -14.16 -17.39
N PHE A 290 -2.09 -13.54 -18.53
CA PHE A 290 -1.75 -12.12 -18.62
C PHE A 290 -2.53 -11.50 -19.78
N GLU A 291 -3.20 -10.37 -19.51
CA GLU A 291 -3.99 -9.64 -20.50
C GLU A 291 -3.79 -8.12 -20.34
N PRO A 292 -3.97 -7.34 -21.40
CA PRO A 292 -3.88 -5.88 -21.28
C PRO A 292 -5.04 -5.35 -20.41
N PRO A 293 -4.83 -4.24 -19.65
CA PRO A 293 -5.91 -3.60 -18.90
C PRO A 293 -6.93 -2.94 -19.84
N ASP A 294 -8.20 -3.04 -19.52
CA ASP A 294 -9.27 -2.34 -20.26
C ASP A 294 -9.33 -0.85 -19.86
N MET A 295 -8.53 -0.03 -20.55
CA MET A 295 -8.49 1.42 -20.36
C MET A 295 -9.75 2.14 -20.86
N GLY A 296 -10.57 1.49 -21.67
CA GLY A 296 -11.83 2.03 -22.20
C GLY A 296 -12.91 2.05 -21.13
N THR A 297 -13.08 0.94 -20.43
CA THR A 297 -14.03 0.78 -19.33
C THR A 297 -13.53 1.41 -18.04
N PHE A 298 -12.27 1.18 -17.67
CA PHE A 298 -11.67 1.62 -16.40
C PHE A 298 -10.71 2.80 -16.61
N LYS A 299 -11.27 4.00 -16.67
CA LYS A 299 -10.52 5.23 -16.99
C LYS A 299 -9.58 5.71 -15.89
N CYS A 300 -9.77 5.24 -14.64
CA CYS A 300 -8.98 5.70 -13.49
C CYS A 300 -7.48 5.42 -13.65
N LEU A 301 -7.10 4.31 -14.28
CA LEU A 301 -5.70 4.01 -14.58
C LEU A 301 -5.09 5.08 -15.52
N GLY A 302 -5.81 5.47 -16.58
CA GLY A 302 -5.36 6.53 -17.50
C GLY A 302 -5.27 7.90 -16.84
N LEU A 303 -6.20 8.22 -15.94
CA LEU A 303 -6.15 9.46 -15.14
C LEU A 303 -4.90 9.50 -14.25
N ALA A 304 -4.51 8.38 -13.66
CA ALA A 304 -3.32 8.31 -12.82
C ALA A 304 -2.03 8.52 -13.63
N TYR A 305 -1.90 7.90 -14.80
CA TYR A 305 -0.77 8.19 -15.70
C TYR A 305 -0.71 9.67 -16.08
N ALA A 306 -1.85 10.26 -16.45
CA ALA A 306 -1.92 11.68 -16.80
C ALA A 306 -1.53 12.59 -15.62
N ALA A 307 -2.04 12.32 -14.43
CA ALA A 307 -1.69 13.08 -13.22
C ALA A 307 -0.20 12.96 -12.90
N GLY A 308 0.36 11.74 -12.97
CA GLY A 308 1.77 11.50 -12.76
C GLY A 308 2.67 12.25 -13.76
N GLN A 309 2.34 12.21 -15.05
CA GLN A 309 3.06 12.94 -16.11
C GLN A 309 2.97 14.46 -15.97
N ILE A 310 1.84 15.00 -15.51
CA ILE A 310 1.71 16.43 -15.17
C ILE A 310 2.61 16.77 -14.00
N GLY A 311 2.72 15.87 -13.01
CA GLY A 311 3.56 16.06 -11.84
C GLY A 311 3.07 17.17 -10.90
N GLN A 312 4.01 17.76 -10.12
CA GLN A 312 3.73 18.82 -9.17
C GLN A 312 2.63 18.41 -8.16
N THR A 313 1.51 19.13 -8.11
CA THR A 313 0.37 18.85 -7.22
C THR A 313 -0.71 17.97 -7.86
N ALA A 314 -0.59 17.60 -9.14
CA ALA A 314 -1.62 16.83 -9.83
C ALA A 314 -1.84 15.43 -9.22
N PRO A 315 -0.81 14.66 -8.82
CA PRO A 315 -1.02 13.40 -8.10
C PRO A 315 -1.74 13.58 -6.76
N ALA A 316 -1.39 14.62 -5.99
CA ALA A 316 -2.05 14.94 -4.72
C ALA A 316 -3.53 15.28 -4.91
N TRP A 317 -3.85 16.09 -5.93
CA TRP A 317 -5.21 16.43 -6.30
C TRP A 317 -6.02 15.20 -6.71
N MET A 318 -5.44 14.35 -7.54
CA MET A 318 -6.10 13.12 -7.97
C MET A 318 -6.35 12.20 -6.77
N ASN A 319 -5.37 12.01 -5.89
CA ASN A 319 -5.55 11.19 -4.70
C ASN A 319 -6.65 11.74 -3.77
N GLY A 320 -6.66 13.05 -3.50
CA GLY A 320 -7.70 13.67 -2.67
C GLY A 320 -9.10 13.57 -3.29
N ALA A 321 -9.21 13.74 -4.61
CA ALA A 321 -10.47 13.55 -5.33
C ALA A 321 -10.93 12.08 -5.28
N ASN A 322 -9.99 11.13 -5.39
CA ASN A 322 -10.28 9.70 -5.26
C ASN A 322 -10.76 9.35 -3.85
N GLU A 323 -10.09 9.81 -2.78
CA GLU A 323 -10.52 9.57 -1.40
C GLU A 323 -11.94 10.08 -1.17
N ALA A 324 -12.24 11.32 -1.59
CA ALA A 324 -13.57 11.90 -1.46
C ALA A 324 -14.64 11.13 -2.28
N ALA A 325 -14.30 10.66 -3.47
CA ALA A 325 -15.21 9.88 -4.31
C ALA A 325 -15.48 8.48 -3.72
N VAL A 326 -14.46 7.81 -3.19
CA VAL A 326 -14.61 6.52 -2.50
C VAL A 326 -15.52 6.67 -1.28
N ASP A 327 -15.28 7.67 -0.45
CA ASP A 327 -16.11 7.92 0.74
C ASP A 327 -17.57 8.19 0.36
N ALA A 328 -17.80 9.00 -0.68
CA ALA A 328 -19.14 9.29 -1.18
C ALA A 328 -19.83 8.04 -1.76
N PHE A 329 -19.09 7.18 -2.46
CA PHE A 329 -19.60 5.91 -2.98
C PHE A 329 -19.95 4.94 -1.87
N LEU A 330 -19.08 4.74 -0.90
CA LEU A 330 -19.31 3.87 0.25
C LEU A 330 -20.49 4.34 1.13
N ALA A 331 -20.73 5.66 1.17
CA ALA A 331 -21.88 6.26 1.84
C ALA A 331 -23.18 6.19 1.00
N GLY A 332 -23.13 5.70 -0.25
CA GLY A 332 -24.27 5.65 -1.17
C GLY A 332 -24.71 6.99 -1.73
N ASN A 333 -23.83 8.01 -1.67
CA ASN A 333 -24.12 9.36 -2.16
C ASN A 333 -23.87 9.53 -3.67
N ILE A 334 -23.05 8.67 -4.28
CA ILE A 334 -22.80 8.61 -5.72
C ILE A 334 -22.87 7.16 -6.20
N ASP A 335 -23.20 6.95 -7.47
CA ASP A 335 -23.17 5.65 -8.11
C ASP A 335 -21.78 5.30 -8.68
N CYS A 336 -21.58 4.04 -9.04
CA CYS A 336 -20.31 3.54 -9.55
C CYS A 336 -19.87 4.22 -10.86
N LEU A 337 -20.82 4.58 -11.75
CA LEU A 337 -20.52 5.23 -13.01
C LEU A 337 -19.93 6.63 -12.84
N LEU A 338 -20.40 7.40 -11.87
CA LEU A 338 -19.83 8.71 -11.56
C LEU A 338 -18.36 8.57 -11.10
N TYR A 339 -18.06 7.51 -10.37
CA TYR A 339 -16.73 7.24 -9.88
C TYR A 339 -15.78 6.70 -10.99
N THR A 340 -16.26 5.75 -11.82
CA THR A 340 -15.43 5.10 -12.84
C THR A 340 -15.29 5.86 -14.15
N SER A 341 -16.21 6.77 -14.43
CA SER A 341 -16.28 7.54 -15.68
C SER A 341 -16.68 9.00 -15.44
N PRO A 342 -15.76 9.82 -14.89
CA PRO A 342 -16.06 11.23 -14.65
C PRO A 342 -16.53 11.90 -15.94
N ARG A 343 -17.68 12.55 -15.89
CA ARG A 343 -18.20 13.28 -17.05
C ARG A 343 -17.31 14.49 -17.33
N PRO A 344 -17.16 14.93 -18.59
CA PRO A 344 -16.39 16.13 -18.93
C PRO A 344 -16.81 17.39 -18.16
N ARG A 345 -18.06 17.43 -17.62
CA ARG A 345 -18.57 18.53 -16.79
C ARG A 345 -18.15 18.41 -15.31
N ASP A 346 -17.80 17.23 -14.85
CA ASP A 346 -17.45 16.94 -13.46
C ASP A 346 -15.90 16.90 -13.29
N GLY A 347 -15.15 17.01 -14.41
CA GLY A 347 -13.70 16.92 -14.44
C GLY A 347 -13.04 18.13 -13.79
N LEU A 348 -12.47 17.94 -12.62
CA LEU A 348 -11.55 18.88 -11.97
C LEU A 348 -10.35 19.23 -12.86
N LEU A 349 -9.99 18.36 -13.83
CA LEU A 349 -8.90 18.56 -14.80
C LEU A 349 -9.30 19.44 -16.00
N SER A 350 -10.57 19.77 -16.21
CA SER A 350 -11.01 20.61 -17.35
C SER A 350 -10.90 22.10 -17.10
N ARG A 351 -10.37 22.52 -15.95
CA ARG A 351 -10.20 23.94 -15.56
C ARG A 351 -8.75 24.33 -15.22
N MET A 352 -7.78 23.49 -15.60
CA MET A 352 -6.36 23.87 -15.56
C MET A 352 -5.88 24.34 -16.94
#